data_c5e67de67e370bc7b7f88cda150ec5d3
#
_entry.id   c5e67de67e370bc7b7f88cda150ec5d3
#
_cell.length_a   1.000
_cell.length_b   1.000
_cell.length_c   1.000
_cell.angle_alpha   90.00
_cell.angle_beta   90.00
_cell.angle_gamma   90.00
#
_symmetry.space_group_name_H-M   'P 1'
#
loop_
_entity.id
_entity.type
_entity.pdbx_description
1 polymer ?
#
loop_
_entity_poly.entity_id
_entity_poly.type
_entity_poly.pdbx_seq_one_letter_code
_entity_poly.pdbx_strand_id
1 'polypeptide(L)'
;QGVPMPLLLVCEDNGIGISVRTPQGWIARTYGNRADLEYFTADGADVAEVLTVSQRAADYVRTHRRPAFLHLRTVRLMGHAGSDYEPGYRSGDEITADYGRDPLLGTARILVETGICTVAEVLDAYEAKRTDVLALATDVAELPQLDSPHAVMTPLREARDDAVRATREAASRADRRDDGPAVTVAQAINRALRETLTDHPEALLFGEDVARKGGVYGVTRGLAATAGAARVFDTLLDEQSILGLALGAGVCGLLPIPEIQYLAYLHNAADQIRGEGATLQFFSNRQYRNPMVVRIAGYGYQKGFG
;
A
#
# COMPACT_ATOMS: atom_id res chain seq x y z
N GLN A 1 12.67 13.09 -10.59
CA GLN A 1 13.66 12.13 -11.06
C GLN A 1 15.02 12.61 -10.58
N GLY A 2 15.80 11.76 -9.90
CA GLY A 2 17.06 12.12 -9.29
C GLY A 2 16.98 12.64 -7.85
N VAL A 3 15.80 12.79 -7.27
CA VAL A 3 15.65 13.08 -5.84
C VAL A 3 15.53 11.75 -5.09
N PRO A 4 16.47 11.43 -4.18
CA PRO A 4 16.37 10.21 -3.37
C PRO A 4 15.10 10.23 -2.53
N MET A 5 14.39 9.10 -2.49
CA MET A 5 13.19 8.97 -1.66
C MET A 5 13.57 8.39 -0.29
N PRO A 6 13.14 8.97 0.82
CA PRO A 6 13.36 8.40 2.16
C PRO A 6 12.41 7.22 2.38
N LEU A 7 12.76 6.06 1.85
CA LEU A 7 11.98 4.84 1.86
C LEU A 7 12.75 3.71 2.54
N LEU A 8 12.16 3.07 3.52
CA LEU A 8 12.68 1.83 4.10
C LEU A 8 11.90 0.65 3.51
N LEU A 9 12.61 -0.16 2.71
CA LEU A 9 12.11 -1.42 2.20
C LEU A 9 12.46 -2.53 3.19
N VAL A 10 11.48 -3.24 3.71
CA VAL A 10 11.69 -4.36 4.63
C VAL A 10 11.40 -5.67 3.90
N CYS A 11 12.36 -6.58 3.92
CA CYS A 11 12.26 -7.91 3.34
C CYS A 11 12.37 -8.96 4.46
N GLU A 12 11.29 -9.66 4.72
CA GLU A 12 11.22 -10.80 5.63
C GLU A 12 11.46 -12.08 4.82
N ASP A 13 12.74 -12.51 4.77
CA ASP A 13 13.19 -13.63 3.95
C ASP A 13 13.21 -14.93 4.76
N ASN A 14 12.25 -15.81 4.53
CA ASN A 14 12.22 -17.16 5.10
C ASN A 14 12.82 -18.24 4.18
N GLY A 15 13.40 -17.86 3.05
CA GLY A 15 14.07 -18.76 2.11
C GLY A 15 13.16 -19.64 1.26
N ILE A 16 11.82 -19.41 1.30
CA ILE A 16 10.85 -20.22 0.56
C ILE A 16 9.79 -19.35 -0.10
N GLY A 17 9.57 -19.55 -1.40
CA GLY A 17 8.40 -19.00 -2.12
C GLY A 17 7.30 -20.07 -2.21
N ILE A 18 6.38 -20.09 -1.28
CA ILE A 18 5.37 -21.15 -1.04
C ILE A 18 6.08 -22.48 -0.72
N SER A 19 6.34 -23.33 -1.73
CA SER A 19 7.02 -24.61 -1.61
C SER A 19 8.41 -24.64 -2.28
N VAL A 20 8.75 -23.61 -3.05
CA VAL A 20 9.99 -23.54 -3.83
C VAL A 20 11.05 -22.78 -3.03
N ARG A 21 12.22 -23.40 -2.82
CA ARG A 21 13.35 -22.75 -2.16
C ARG A 21 13.88 -21.60 -3.01
N THR A 22 14.10 -20.46 -2.39
CA THR A 22 14.80 -19.34 -3.04
C THR A 22 16.30 -19.63 -3.12
N PRO A 23 17.02 -19.13 -4.15
CA PRO A 23 18.46 -19.32 -4.23
C PRO A 23 19.17 -18.69 -3.02
N GLN A 24 20.01 -19.46 -2.35
CA GLN A 24 20.71 -19.01 -1.15
C GLN A 24 21.44 -17.68 -1.36
N GLY A 25 21.19 -16.71 -0.49
CA GLY A 25 21.84 -15.41 -0.48
C GLY A 25 21.50 -14.50 -1.68
N TRP A 26 20.46 -14.80 -2.47
CA TRP A 26 20.13 -13.99 -3.64
C TRP A 26 19.72 -12.56 -3.27
N ILE A 27 19.02 -12.36 -2.15
CA ILE A 27 18.63 -11.04 -1.65
C ILE A 27 19.90 -10.18 -1.38
N ALA A 28 20.84 -10.70 -0.61
CA ALA A 28 22.06 -10.00 -0.29
C ALA A 28 22.90 -9.68 -1.55
N ARG A 29 22.96 -10.61 -2.51
CA ARG A 29 23.68 -10.36 -3.77
C ARG A 29 23.00 -9.31 -4.64
N THR A 30 21.67 -9.25 -4.62
CA THR A 30 20.88 -8.33 -5.46
C THR A 30 20.89 -6.91 -4.87
N TYR A 31 20.71 -6.80 -3.57
CA TYR A 31 20.48 -5.50 -2.90
C TYR A 31 21.66 -5.00 -2.10
N GLY A 32 22.53 -5.90 -1.60
CA GLY A 32 23.66 -5.55 -0.72
C GLY A 32 24.78 -4.78 -1.39
N ASN A 33 24.85 -4.76 -2.72
CA ASN A 33 25.91 -4.08 -3.49
C ASN A 33 25.39 -2.89 -4.31
N ARG A 34 24.18 -2.42 -4.05
CA ARG A 34 23.61 -1.28 -4.78
C ARG A 34 24.13 0.04 -4.20
N ALA A 35 24.71 0.88 -5.05
CA ALA A 35 25.25 2.18 -4.63
C ALA A 35 24.18 3.22 -4.24
N ASP A 36 22.94 3.00 -4.69
CA ASP A 36 21.78 3.89 -4.48
C ASP A 36 20.90 3.47 -3.28
N LEU A 37 21.25 2.36 -2.59
CA LEU A 37 20.43 1.74 -1.56
C LEU A 37 21.33 1.27 -0.39
N GLU A 38 21.11 1.82 0.81
CA GLU A 38 21.82 1.32 2.00
C GLU A 38 21.21 -0.02 2.44
N TYR A 39 22.07 -0.99 2.74
CA TYR A 39 21.65 -2.35 3.06
C TYR A 39 21.93 -2.70 4.52
N PHE A 40 20.87 -3.10 5.22
CA PHE A 40 20.91 -3.60 6.60
C PHE A 40 20.45 -5.05 6.64
N THR A 41 21.01 -5.86 7.51
CA THR A 41 20.56 -7.25 7.70
C THR A 41 20.60 -7.63 9.16
N ALA A 42 19.63 -8.46 9.57
CA ALA A 42 19.55 -9.04 10.92
C ALA A 42 19.02 -10.47 10.88
N ASP A 43 19.31 -11.25 11.92
CA ASP A 43 18.58 -12.50 12.16
C ASP A 43 17.20 -12.16 12.72
N GLY A 44 16.15 -12.45 11.95
CA GLY A 44 14.77 -12.20 12.33
C GLY A 44 14.28 -13.01 13.55
N ALA A 45 15.04 -14.02 13.96
CA ALA A 45 14.76 -14.78 15.18
C ALA A 45 15.36 -14.14 16.46
N ASP A 46 16.29 -13.18 16.31
CA ASP A 46 16.90 -12.44 17.42
C ASP A 46 16.26 -11.07 17.60
N VAL A 47 15.36 -10.94 18.58
CA VAL A 47 14.62 -9.68 18.82
C VAL A 47 15.54 -8.51 19.15
N ALA A 48 16.66 -8.73 19.84
CA ALA A 48 17.58 -7.67 20.22
C ALA A 48 18.36 -7.14 18.99
N GLU A 49 18.82 -8.05 18.12
CA GLU A 49 19.44 -7.70 16.85
C GLU A 49 18.44 -6.96 15.94
N VAL A 50 17.21 -7.49 15.80
CA VAL A 50 16.15 -6.88 14.99
C VAL A 50 15.85 -5.45 15.46
N LEU A 51 15.66 -5.22 16.75
CA LEU A 51 15.40 -3.88 17.30
C LEU A 51 16.55 -2.92 16.98
N THR A 52 17.80 -3.35 17.24
CA THR A 52 18.99 -2.53 17.03
C THR A 52 19.15 -2.15 15.55
N VAL A 53 19.05 -3.13 14.66
CA VAL A 53 19.28 -2.92 13.22
C VAL A 53 18.11 -2.16 12.59
N SER A 54 16.88 -2.43 12.99
CA SER A 54 15.69 -1.70 12.50
C SER A 54 15.75 -0.22 12.90
N GLN A 55 16.18 0.09 14.14
CA GLN A 55 16.35 1.47 14.57
C GLN A 55 17.41 2.17 13.72
N ARG A 56 18.57 1.54 13.49
CA ARG A 56 19.63 2.10 12.64
C ARG A 56 19.17 2.34 11.21
N ALA A 57 18.41 1.41 10.62
CA ALA A 57 17.86 1.56 9.28
C ALA A 57 16.86 2.73 9.20
N ALA A 58 15.97 2.85 10.19
CA ALA A 58 15.01 3.94 10.26
C ALA A 58 15.71 5.30 10.45
N ASP A 59 16.70 5.38 11.31
CA ASP A 59 17.47 6.60 11.55
C ASP A 59 18.27 7.02 10.32
N TYR A 60 18.86 6.05 9.60
CA TYR A 60 19.52 6.32 8.32
C TYR A 60 18.56 6.98 7.32
N VAL A 61 17.40 6.40 7.08
CA VAL A 61 16.41 6.93 6.14
C VAL A 61 15.94 8.33 6.54
N ARG A 62 15.70 8.56 7.84
CA ARG A 62 15.25 9.88 8.35
C ARG A 62 16.33 10.95 8.22
N THR A 63 17.57 10.60 8.56
CA THR A 63 18.70 11.55 8.60
C THR A 63 19.23 11.86 7.21
N HIS A 64 19.47 10.83 6.41
CA HIS A 64 20.09 10.98 5.09
C HIS A 64 19.07 11.25 3.98
N ARG A 65 17.78 11.08 4.25
CA ARG A 65 16.71 11.23 3.26
C ARG A 65 16.95 10.37 2.00
N ARG A 66 17.48 9.18 2.19
CA ARG A 66 17.80 8.21 1.14
C ARG A 66 17.14 6.86 1.42
N PRO A 67 16.90 6.05 0.38
CA PRO A 67 16.30 4.74 0.58
C PRO A 67 17.27 3.77 1.27
N ALA A 68 16.69 2.86 2.05
CA ALA A 68 17.37 1.74 2.66
C ALA A 68 16.60 0.44 2.48
N PHE A 69 17.31 -0.68 2.55
CA PHE A 69 16.78 -2.03 2.48
C PHE A 69 17.14 -2.79 3.76
N LEU A 70 16.15 -3.22 4.51
CA LEU A 70 16.30 -4.03 5.70
C LEU A 70 15.94 -5.48 5.38
N HIS A 71 16.93 -6.36 5.39
CA HIS A 71 16.78 -7.79 5.15
C HIS A 71 16.76 -8.54 6.48
N LEU A 72 15.59 -9.04 6.87
CA LEU A 72 15.41 -9.89 8.04
C LEU A 72 15.35 -11.37 7.60
N ARG A 73 16.29 -12.17 8.08
CA ARG A 73 16.27 -13.62 7.85
C ARG A 73 15.33 -14.25 8.86
N THR A 74 14.15 -14.61 8.42
CA THR A 74 13.07 -15.14 9.25
C THR A 74 12.91 -16.66 9.10
N VAL A 75 11.98 -17.22 9.85
CA VAL A 75 11.53 -18.61 9.71
C VAL A 75 10.03 -18.63 9.44
N ARG A 76 9.56 -19.66 8.74
CA ARG A 76 8.15 -19.93 8.57
C ARG A 76 7.77 -21.12 9.43
N LEU A 77 6.97 -20.90 10.47
CA LEU A 77 6.62 -21.91 11.49
C LEU A 77 5.43 -22.80 11.10
N MET A 78 4.67 -22.43 10.08
CA MET A 78 3.48 -23.18 9.63
C MET A 78 3.49 -23.29 8.10
N GLY A 79 2.60 -24.11 7.56
CA GLY A 79 2.33 -24.13 6.13
C GLY A 79 1.97 -22.74 5.58
N HIS A 80 2.14 -22.54 4.27
CA HIS A 80 1.88 -21.26 3.62
C HIS A 80 0.42 -20.81 3.75
N ALA A 81 -0.52 -21.75 3.72
CA ALA A 81 -1.95 -21.51 3.86
C ALA A 81 -2.61 -22.70 4.55
N GLY A 82 -3.90 -22.56 4.95
CA GLY A 82 -4.61 -23.59 5.70
C GLY A 82 -4.73 -24.95 5.00
N SER A 83 -4.63 -24.99 3.67
CA SER A 83 -4.64 -26.20 2.87
C SER A 83 -3.25 -26.71 2.45
N ASP A 84 -2.18 -26.02 2.87
CA ASP A 84 -0.81 -26.36 2.50
C ASP A 84 -0.31 -27.56 3.32
N TYR A 85 0.10 -28.62 2.62
CA TYR A 85 0.70 -29.81 3.24
C TYR A 85 2.22 -29.69 3.24
N GLU A 86 2.76 -29.00 4.21
CA GLU A 86 4.19 -28.69 4.34
C GLU A 86 5.11 -29.93 4.30
N PRO A 87 4.76 -31.09 4.93
CA PRO A 87 5.58 -32.30 4.83
C PRO A 87 5.75 -32.86 3.41
N GLY A 88 4.96 -32.39 2.46
CA GLY A 88 5.10 -32.77 1.04
C GLY A 88 6.35 -32.18 0.36
N TYR A 89 6.96 -31.14 0.92
CA TYR A 89 8.12 -30.46 0.34
C TYR A 89 9.22 -30.07 1.34
N ARG A 90 9.01 -30.32 2.65
CA ARG A 90 9.99 -30.14 3.73
C ARG A 90 10.09 -31.40 4.57
N SER A 91 11.29 -31.75 4.98
CA SER A 91 11.49 -32.86 5.93
C SER A 91 11.04 -32.48 7.35
N GLY A 92 10.71 -33.49 8.16
CA GLY A 92 10.38 -33.28 9.57
C GLY A 92 11.53 -32.61 10.37
N ASP A 93 12.77 -32.94 10.02
CA ASP A 93 13.95 -32.35 10.68
C ASP A 93 14.09 -30.84 10.34
N GLU A 94 13.84 -30.45 9.09
CA GLU A 94 13.83 -29.04 8.70
C GLU A 94 12.73 -28.25 9.41
N ILE A 95 11.54 -28.81 9.49
CA ILE A 95 10.41 -28.19 10.20
C ILE A 95 10.76 -28.03 11.68
N THR A 96 11.29 -29.08 12.32
CA THR A 96 11.69 -29.05 13.73
C THR A 96 12.81 -28.04 13.99
N ALA A 97 13.79 -27.94 13.09
CA ALA A 97 14.86 -26.96 13.21
C ALA A 97 14.34 -25.51 13.16
N ASP A 98 13.36 -25.22 12.32
CA ASP A 98 12.75 -23.89 12.24
C ASP A 98 11.92 -23.58 13.52
N TYR A 99 11.20 -24.52 14.08
CA TYR A 99 10.55 -24.34 15.40
C TYR A 99 11.56 -24.06 16.52
N GLY A 100 12.76 -24.64 16.46
CA GLY A 100 13.87 -24.31 17.38
C GLY A 100 14.37 -22.87 17.26
N ARG A 101 14.06 -22.19 16.14
CA ARG A 101 14.38 -20.79 15.87
C ARG A 101 13.18 -19.86 16.04
N ASP A 102 12.11 -20.29 16.70
CA ASP A 102 10.96 -19.43 17.00
C ASP A 102 11.43 -18.19 17.80
N PRO A 103 11.15 -16.97 17.32
CA PRO A 103 11.53 -15.74 18.04
C PRO A 103 10.91 -15.62 19.43
N LEU A 104 9.77 -16.29 19.71
CA LEU A 104 9.21 -16.36 21.07
C LEU A 104 10.12 -17.16 22.01
N LEU A 105 10.69 -18.26 21.54
CA LEU A 105 11.67 -19.04 22.34
C LEU A 105 12.96 -18.23 22.58
N GLY A 106 13.43 -17.51 21.55
CA GLY A 106 14.56 -16.60 21.67
C GLY A 106 14.32 -15.50 22.70
N THR A 107 13.17 -14.86 22.65
CA THR A 107 12.76 -13.82 23.61
C THR A 107 12.65 -14.36 25.03
N ALA A 108 11.99 -15.52 25.22
CA ALA A 108 11.87 -16.19 26.51
C ALA A 108 13.25 -16.50 27.11
N ARG A 109 14.18 -16.96 26.29
CA ARG A 109 15.57 -17.24 26.72
C ARG A 109 16.28 -15.97 27.20
N ILE A 110 16.17 -14.86 26.46
CA ILE A 110 16.73 -13.57 26.86
C ILE A 110 16.17 -13.12 28.21
N LEU A 111 14.86 -13.21 28.44
CA LEU A 111 14.23 -12.82 29.69
C LEU A 111 14.74 -13.64 30.88
N VAL A 112 14.95 -14.93 30.69
CA VAL A 112 15.46 -15.83 31.74
C VAL A 112 16.95 -15.62 32.00
N GLU A 113 17.77 -15.56 30.94
CA GLU A 113 19.22 -15.38 31.04
C GLU A 113 19.62 -14.04 31.65
N THR A 114 18.83 -13.00 31.41
CA THR A 114 19.03 -11.66 31.99
C THR A 114 18.45 -11.52 33.40
N GLY A 115 17.78 -12.56 33.91
CA GLY A 115 17.18 -12.54 35.25
C GLY A 115 15.93 -11.65 35.37
N ILE A 116 15.33 -11.23 34.27
CA ILE A 116 14.09 -10.43 34.26
C ILE A 116 12.90 -11.32 34.69
N CYS A 117 12.86 -12.57 34.23
CA CYS A 117 11.85 -13.56 34.58
C CYS A 117 12.49 -14.91 34.90
N THR A 118 11.82 -15.71 35.73
CA THR A 118 12.09 -17.12 35.88
C THR A 118 11.43 -17.92 34.75
N VAL A 119 11.88 -19.17 34.56
CA VAL A 119 11.24 -20.08 33.59
C VAL A 119 9.76 -20.29 33.94
N ALA A 120 9.42 -20.43 35.23
CA ALA A 120 8.04 -20.59 35.65
C ALA A 120 7.17 -19.39 35.28
N GLU A 121 7.63 -18.17 35.55
CA GLU A 121 6.89 -16.96 35.20
C GLU A 121 6.66 -16.81 33.70
N VAL A 122 7.63 -17.19 32.86
CA VAL A 122 7.47 -17.19 31.40
C VAL A 122 6.41 -18.21 30.96
N LEU A 123 6.43 -19.42 31.50
CA LEU A 123 5.45 -20.44 31.17
C LEU A 123 4.04 -20.07 31.66
N ASP A 124 3.93 -19.51 32.86
CA ASP A 124 2.65 -19.07 33.44
C ASP A 124 2.06 -17.92 32.57
N ALA A 125 2.89 -16.96 32.13
CA ALA A 125 2.46 -15.89 31.26
C ALA A 125 1.97 -16.41 29.90
N TYR A 126 2.66 -17.41 29.33
CA TYR A 126 2.26 -18.03 28.06
C TYR A 126 0.91 -18.75 28.19
N GLU A 127 0.74 -19.58 29.26
CA GLU A 127 -0.51 -20.33 29.48
C GLU A 127 -1.69 -19.41 29.83
N ALA A 128 -1.46 -18.34 30.59
CA ALA A 128 -2.47 -17.32 30.83
C ALA A 128 -2.93 -16.68 29.52
N LYS A 129 -1.96 -16.27 28.67
CA LYS A 129 -2.28 -15.68 27.38
C LYS A 129 -2.98 -16.65 26.42
N ARG A 130 -2.58 -17.92 26.42
CA ARG A 130 -3.27 -18.97 25.66
C ARG A 130 -4.73 -19.13 26.08
N THR A 131 -4.98 -19.11 27.38
CA THR A 131 -6.33 -19.19 27.97
C THR A 131 -7.19 -17.98 27.56
N ASP A 132 -6.63 -16.76 27.68
CA ASP A 132 -7.31 -15.52 27.26
C ASP A 132 -7.71 -15.56 25.78
N VAL A 133 -6.78 -15.99 24.90
CA VAL A 133 -7.04 -16.07 23.46
C VAL A 133 -8.11 -17.10 23.12
N LEU A 134 -8.11 -18.26 23.79
CA LEU A 134 -9.14 -19.29 23.60
C LEU A 134 -10.53 -18.81 24.06
N ALA A 135 -10.61 -18.10 25.19
CA ALA A 135 -11.86 -17.51 25.66
C ALA A 135 -12.37 -16.48 24.66
N LEU A 136 -11.50 -15.55 24.22
CA LEU A 136 -11.85 -14.55 23.20
C LEU A 136 -12.29 -15.20 21.88
N ALA A 137 -11.63 -16.28 21.45
CA ALA A 137 -12.02 -16.99 20.22
C ALA A 137 -13.44 -17.59 20.34
N THR A 138 -13.81 -18.10 21.53
CA THR A 138 -15.16 -18.58 21.80
C THR A 138 -16.18 -17.46 21.72
N ASP A 139 -15.92 -16.33 22.39
CA ASP A 139 -16.79 -15.16 22.36
C ASP A 139 -17.00 -14.62 20.93
N VAL A 140 -15.90 -14.55 20.14
CA VAL A 140 -15.97 -14.11 18.74
C VAL A 140 -16.76 -15.09 17.87
N ALA A 141 -16.64 -16.40 18.12
CA ALA A 141 -17.39 -17.41 17.36
C ALA A 141 -18.92 -17.33 17.59
N GLU A 142 -19.34 -16.75 18.71
CA GLU A 142 -20.77 -16.54 19.05
C GLU A 142 -21.35 -15.23 18.48
N LEU A 143 -20.52 -14.36 17.91
CA LEU A 143 -20.98 -13.12 17.31
C LEU A 143 -21.93 -13.40 16.12
N PRO A 144 -22.97 -12.56 15.94
CA PRO A 144 -23.91 -12.71 14.83
C PRO A 144 -23.17 -12.68 13.48
N GLN A 145 -23.52 -13.61 12.61
CA GLN A 145 -23.01 -13.63 11.24
C GLN A 145 -23.70 -12.55 10.39
N LEU A 146 -23.04 -12.11 9.32
CA LEU A 146 -23.66 -11.23 8.33
C LEU A 146 -24.72 -12.01 7.55
N ASP A 147 -25.99 -11.71 7.76
CA ASP A 147 -27.15 -12.48 7.29
C ASP A 147 -27.84 -11.88 6.04
N SER A 148 -27.40 -10.72 5.59
CA SER A 148 -28.03 -10.02 4.48
C SER A 148 -27.03 -9.26 3.60
N PRO A 149 -27.35 -9.07 2.30
CA PRO A 149 -26.55 -8.18 1.44
C PRO A 149 -26.44 -6.76 2.00
N HIS A 150 -27.45 -6.31 2.74
CA HIS A 150 -27.43 -5.01 3.40
C HIS A 150 -26.34 -4.95 4.47
N ALA A 151 -26.27 -5.93 5.36
CA ALA A 151 -25.25 -6.01 6.41
C ALA A 151 -23.83 -6.10 5.81
N VAL A 152 -23.62 -6.94 4.79
CA VAL A 152 -22.36 -7.07 4.08
C VAL A 152 -21.90 -5.74 3.45
N MET A 153 -22.83 -4.96 2.87
CA MET A 153 -22.53 -3.73 2.14
C MET A 153 -22.48 -2.48 3.04
N THR A 154 -22.73 -2.60 4.34
CA THR A 154 -22.74 -1.48 5.28
C THR A 154 -21.48 -0.59 5.20
N PRO A 155 -20.26 -1.12 5.10
CA PRO A 155 -19.07 -0.28 5.00
C PRO A 155 -19.04 0.67 3.80
N LEU A 156 -19.76 0.34 2.73
CA LEU A 156 -19.82 1.15 1.50
C LEU A 156 -21.04 2.09 1.45
N ARG A 157 -22.15 1.71 2.06
CA ARG A 157 -23.45 2.39 1.88
C ARG A 157 -23.49 3.82 2.44
N GLU A 158 -23.06 3.99 3.67
CA GLU A 158 -23.13 5.31 4.33
C GLU A 158 -22.23 6.35 3.65
N ALA A 159 -21.03 5.93 3.18
CA ALA A 159 -20.15 6.80 2.42
C ALA A 159 -20.78 7.20 1.07
N ARG A 160 -21.50 6.27 0.44
CA ARG A 160 -22.18 6.53 -0.83
C ARG A 160 -23.33 7.52 -0.67
N ASP A 161 -24.13 7.36 0.39
CA ASP A 161 -25.28 8.23 0.63
C ASP A 161 -24.84 9.67 0.96
N ASP A 162 -23.77 9.83 1.72
CA ASP A 162 -23.16 11.14 2.01
C ASP A 162 -22.53 11.76 0.75
N ALA A 163 -21.85 10.99 -0.06
CA ALA A 163 -21.29 11.47 -1.33
C ALA A 163 -22.38 11.87 -2.33
N VAL A 164 -23.44 11.07 -2.45
CA VAL A 164 -24.60 11.39 -3.30
C VAL A 164 -25.31 12.66 -2.81
N ARG A 165 -25.47 12.84 -1.51
CA ARG A 165 -26.06 14.05 -0.94
C ARG A 165 -25.18 15.27 -1.22
N ALA A 166 -23.87 15.20 -0.95
CA ALA A 166 -22.93 16.26 -1.23
C ALA A 166 -22.91 16.63 -2.72
N THR A 167 -22.93 15.65 -3.61
CA THR A 167 -22.97 15.86 -5.06
C THR A 167 -24.27 16.55 -5.50
N ARG A 168 -25.41 16.16 -4.93
CA ARG A 168 -26.71 16.80 -5.21
C ARG A 168 -26.73 18.26 -4.73
N GLU A 169 -26.22 18.53 -3.54
CA GLU A 169 -26.10 19.87 -3.00
C GLU A 169 -25.15 20.76 -3.84
N ALA A 170 -24.01 20.20 -4.25
CA ALA A 170 -23.09 20.88 -5.14
C ALA A 170 -23.71 21.16 -6.52
N ALA A 171 -24.40 20.17 -7.11
CA ALA A 171 -25.10 20.33 -8.37
C ALA A 171 -26.22 21.37 -8.29
N SER A 172 -26.97 21.44 -7.19
CA SER A 172 -28.02 22.44 -6.98
C SER A 172 -27.47 23.87 -6.84
N ARG A 173 -26.23 23.99 -6.33
CA ARG A 173 -25.50 25.28 -6.27
C ARG A 173 -24.88 25.66 -7.60
N ALA A 174 -24.58 24.66 -8.45
CA ALA A 174 -23.93 24.80 -9.76
C ALA A 174 -24.92 25.06 -10.92
N ASP A 175 -26.18 25.42 -10.65
CA ASP A 175 -27.11 25.91 -11.68
C ASP A 175 -26.70 27.31 -12.19
N ARG A 176 -25.40 27.46 -12.42
CA ARG A 176 -24.84 28.53 -13.24
C ARG A 176 -24.90 28.07 -14.68
N ARG A 177 -25.90 28.55 -15.38
CA ARG A 177 -25.83 28.51 -16.85
C ARG A 177 -24.50 29.15 -17.25
N ASP A 178 -23.61 28.35 -17.79
CA ASP A 178 -22.38 28.86 -18.40
C ASP A 178 -22.77 29.51 -19.74
N ASP A 179 -23.18 30.78 -19.65
CA ASP A 179 -23.51 31.60 -20.82
C ASP A 179 -22.25 32.02 -21.59
N GLY A 180 -21.09 31.44 -21.27
CA GLY A 180 -19.82 31.68 -21.91
C GLY A 180 -19.76 31.10 -23.35
N PRO A 181 -18.74 31.49 -24.12
CA PRO A 181 -18.55 30.96 -25.46
C PRO A 181 -18.29 29.44 -25.42
N ALA A 182 -18.72 28.75 -26.47
CA ALA A 182 -18.49 27.31 -26.59
C ALA A 182 -16.99 26.96 -26.51
N VAL A 183 -16.62 26.02 -25.68
CA VAL A 183 -15.24 25.55 -25.49
C VAL A 183 -15.13 24.08 -25.90
N THR A 184 -13.94 23.62 -26.23
CA THR A 184 -13.69 22.18 -26.46
C THR A 184 -13.74 21.40 -25.15
N VAL A 185 -14.02 20.09 -25.21
CA VAL A 185 -13.97 19.20 -24.05
C VAL A 185 -12.61 19.29 -23.35
N ALA A 186 -11.50 19.35 -24.11
CA ALA A 186 -10.17 19.49 -23.54
C ALA A 186 -10.01 20.79 -22.73
N GLN A 187 -10.56 21.91 -23.22
CA GLN A 187 -10.55 23.19 -22.50
C GLN A 187 -11.43 23.16 -21.26
N ALA A 188 -12.61 22.51 -21.33
CA ALA A 188 -13.49 22.34 -20.17
C ALA A 188 -12.84 21.50 -19.06
N ILE A 189 -12.19 20.39 -19.43
CA ILE A 189 -11.42 19.57 -18.49
C ILE A 189 -10.26 20.35 -17.87
N ASN A 190 -9.50 21.09 -18.69
CA ASN A 190 -8.40 21.92 -18.18
C ASN A 190 -8.88 22.95 -17.16
N ARG A 191 -10.02 23.61 -17.43
CA ARG A 191 -10.64 24.56 -16.50
C ARG A 191 -11.04 23.89 -15.20
N ALA A 192 -11.74 22.75 -15.26
CA ALA A 192 -12.16 22.01 -14.08
C ALA A 192 -10.95 21.54 -13.23
N LEU A 193 -9.88 21.04 -13.87
CA LEU A 193 -8.66 20.65 -13.15
C LEU A 193 -7.98 21.86 -12.48
N ARG A 194 -7.97 23.01 -13.13
CA ARG A 194 -7.43 24.26 -12.58
C ARG A 194 -8.22 24.72 -11.36
N GLU A 195 -9.54 24.72 -11.45
CA GLU A 195 -10.45 25.06 -10.34
C GLU A 195 -10.23 24.09 -9.18
N THR A 196 -10.20 22.77 -9.44
CA THR A 196 -9.92 21.75 -8.43
C THR A 196 -8.57 21.97 -7.74
N LEU A 197 -7.50 22.24 -8.51
CA LEU A 197 -6.18 22.52 -7.93
C LEU A 197 -6.14 23.83 -7.14
N THR A 198 -7.02 24.79 -7.45
CA THR A 198 -7.12 26.07 -6.72
C THR A 198 -7.91 25.92 -5.43
N ASP A 199 -9.04 25.23 -5.49
CA ASP A 199 -9.97 25.10 -4.37
C ASP A 199 -9.54 24.01 -3.36
N HIS A 200 -8.72 23.05 -3.81
CA HIS A 200 -8.24 21.89 -3.04
C HIS A 200 -6.70 21.90 -2.95
N PRO A 201 -6.11 22.49 -1.89
CA PRO A 201 -4.66 22.49 -1.69
C PRO A 201 -4.05 21.08 -1.63
N GLU A 202 -4.83 20.10 -1.17
CA GLU A 202 -4.47 18.69 -1.08
C GLU A 202 -4.50 17.94 -2.43
N ALA A 203 -5.04 18.56 -3.50
CA ALA A 203 -5.15 17.90 -4.81
C ALA A 203 -3.79 17.77 -5.50
N LEU A 204 -3.53 16.57 -6.04
CA LEU A 204 -2.34 16.22 -6.83
C LEU A 204 -2.78 15.73 -8.21
N LEU A 205 -2.14 16.24 -9.27
CA LEU A 205 -2.34 15.77 -10.63
C LEU A 205 -1.02 15.19 -11.15
N PHE A 206 -1.02 13.94 -11.52
CA PHE A 206 0.20 13.28 -12.01
C PHE A 206 -0.10 12.13 -12.97
N GLY A 207 0.89 11.76 -13.74
CA GLY A 207 0.84 10.73 -14.75
C GLY A 207 1.92 10.96 -15.80
N GLU A 208 1.82 10.28 -16.92
CA GLU A 208 2.77 10.41 -18.01
C GLU A 208 2.50 11.73 -18.78
N ASP A 209 3.54 12.53 -18.97
CA ASP A 209 3.51 13.76 -19.76
C ASP A 209 2.49 14.84 -19.28
N VAL A 210 1.95 14.74 -18.07
CA VAL A 210 0.91 15.68 -17.60
C VAL A 210 1.43 17.05 -17.25
N ALA A 211 2.69 17.16 -16.80
CA ALA A 211 3.27 18.43 -16.34
C ALA A 211 3.92 19.21 -17.51
N ARG A 212 5.06 18.72 -17.99
CA ARG A 212 5.89 19.46 -18.95
C ARG A 212 5.23 19.56 -20.33
N LYS A 213 4.72 18.47 -20.83
CA LYS A 213 4.07 18.41 -22.16
C LYS A 213 2.66 18.99 -22.15
N GLY A 214 1.98 18.95 -21.01
CA GLY A 214 0.60 19.41 -20.84
C GLY A 214 -0.45 18.37 -21.18
N GLY A 215 -0.09 17.09 -21.03
CA GLY A 215 -0.99 15.95 -21.20
C GLY A 215 -1.33 15.64 -22.67
N VAL A 216 -1.99 14.49 -22.84
CA VAL A 216 -2.55 14.11 -24.13
C VAL A 216 -3.58 15.16 -24.55
N TYR A 217 -3.51 15.61 -25.80
CA TYR A 217 -4.38 16.66 -26.37
C TYR A 217 -4.34 18.00 -25.63
N GLY A 218 -3.29 18.27 -24.84
CA GLY A 218 -3.10 19.53 -24.13
C GLY A 218 -4.06 19.76 -22.94
N VAL A 219 -4.68 18.70 -22.46
CA VAL A 219 -5.71 18.77 -21.38
C VAL A 219 -5.16 19.35 -20.09
N THR A 220 -3.88 19.10 -19.76
CA THR A 220 -3.25 19.58 -18.53
C THR A 220 -2.28 20.75 -18.78
N ARG A 221 -2.32 21.34 -19.97
CA ARG A 221 -1.42 22.43 -20.36
C ARG A 221 -1.50 23.62 -19.40
N GLY A 222 -0.34 24.07 -18.92
CA GLY A 222 -0.21 25.23 -18.04
C GLY A 222 -0.50 24.98 -16.56
N LEU A 223 -1.03 23.80 -16.20
CA LEU A 223 -1.39 23.51 -14.80
C LEU A 223 -0.16 23.41 -13.89
N ALA A 224 0.93 22.81 -14.37
CA ALA A 224 2.19 22.73 -13.61
C ALA A 224 2.79 24.11 -13.31
N ALA A 225 2.67 25.06 -14.26
CA ALA A 225 3.13 26.42 -14.05
C ALA A 225 2.30 27.18 -13.00
N THR A 226 1.02 26.86 -12.88
CA THR A 226 0.09 27.52 -11.94
C THR A 226 0.12 26.89 -10.55
N ALA A 227 0.05 25.55 -10.46
CA ALA A 227 -0.04 24.83 -9.18
C ALA A 227 1.33 24.41 -8.62
N GLY A 228 2.38 24.47 -9.41
CA GLY A 228 3.74 24.08 -9.03
C GLY A 228 4.03 22.58 -9.23
N ALA A 229 5.33 22.27 -9.36
CA ALA A 229 5.81 20.90 -9.64
C ALA A 229 5.59 19.91 -8.48
N ALA A 230 5.35 20.38 -7.27
CA ALA A 230 5.01 19.53 -6.14
C ALA A 230 3.58 18.97 -6.23
N ARG A 231 2.72 19.60 -7.00
CA ARG A 231 1.31 19.25 -7.14
C ARG A 231 0.92 18.76 -8.53
N VAL A 232 1.65 19.17 -9.55
CA VAL A 232 1.45 18.72 -10.95
C VAL A 232 2.79 18.23 -11.48
N PHE A 233 2.95 16.92 -11.62
CA PHE A 233 4.24 16.31 -11.96
C PHE A 233 4.12 15.11 -12.88
N ASP A 234 5.18 14.89 -13.67
CA ASP A 234 5.32 13.72 -14.53
C ASP A 234 5.79 12.50 -13.72
N THR A 235 5.27 11.33 -14.05
CA THR A 235 5.70 10.03 -13.53
C THR A 235 6.56 9.28 -14.55
N LEU A 236 7.13 8.16 -14.12
CA LEU A 236 7.62 7.14 -15.05
C LEU A 236 6.43 6.50 -15.77
N LEU A 237 6.70 5.86 -16.92
CA LEU A 237 5.74 5.10 -17.69
C LEU A 237 5.52 3.73 -17.03
N ASP A 238 4.62 3.72 -16.06
CA ASP A 238 4.22 2.52 -15.31
C ASP A 238 2.88 2.78 -14.62
N GLU A 239 1.81 2.31 -15.22
CA GLU A 239 0.45 2.56 -14.78
C GLU A 239 0.15 1.94 -13.40
N GLN A 240 0.81 0.83 -13.04
CA GLN A 240 0.72 0.24 -11.71
C GLN A 240 1.26 1.19 -10.65
N SER A 241 2.45 1.76 -10.88
CA SER A 241 3.05 2.74 -9.98
C SER A 241 2.24 4.03 -9.92
N ILE A 242 1.64 4.48 -11.03
CA ILE A 242 0.78 5.67 -11.06
C ILE A 242 -0.42 5.47 -10.13
N LEU A 243 -1.16 4.38 -10.29
CA LEU A 243 -2.32 4.11 -9.44
C LEU A 243 -1.94 3.71 -8.02
N GLY A 244 -0.84 2.98 -7.82
CA GLY A 244 -0.32 2.66 -6.50
C GLY A 244 0.08 3.91 -5.70
N LEU A 245 0.72 4.88 -6.36
CA LEU A 245 1.01 6.19 -5.76
C LEU A 245 -0.27 6.95 -5.39
N ALA A 246 -1.29 6.89 -6.25
CA ALA A 246 -2.58 7.53 -5.98
C ALA A 246 -3.28 6.91 -4.76
N LEU A 247 -3.29 5.58 -4.65
CA LEU A 247 -3.83 4.88 -3.48
C LEU A 247 -3.13 5.33 -2.20
N GLY A 248 -1.80 5.31 -2.17
CA GLY A 248 -1.02 5.76 -1.03
C GLY A 248 -1.25 7.23 -0.68
N ALA A 249 -1.29 8.10 -1.67
CA ALA A 249 -1.59 9.53 -1.47
C ALA A 249 -2.98 9.74 -0.88
N GLY A 250 -3.99 9.02 -1.37
CA GLY A 250 -5.35 9.06 -0.85
C GLY A 250 -5.45 8.63 0.61
N VAL A 251 -4.79 7.53 0.98
CA VAL A 251 -4.71 7.05 2.37
C VAL A 251 -4.03 8.07 3.29
N CYS A 252 -3.06 8.83 2.76
CA CYS A 252 -2.39 9.92 3.48
C CYS A 252 -3.21 11.23 3.56
N GLY A 253 -4.46 11.25 3.07
CA GLY A 253 -5.35 12.40 3.17
C GLY A 253 -5.21 13.41 2.03
N LEU A 254 -4.51 13.06 0.95
CA LEU A 254 -4.45 13.86 -0.27
C LEU A 254 -5.59 13.52 -1.22
N LEU A 255 -5.85 14.38 -2.21
CA LEU A 255 -6.80 14.13 -3.28
C LEU A 255 -6.04 13.87 -4.61
N PRO A 256 -5.64 12.64 -4.88
CA PRO A 256 -4.91 12.30 -6.09
C PRO A 256 -5.83 12.26 -7.32
N ILE A 257 -5.35 12.83 -8.40
CA ILE A 257 -5.95 12.80 -9.74
C ILE A 257 -4.91 12.15 -10.68
N PRO A 258 -4.70 10.82 -10.60
CA PRO A 258 -3.81 10.13 -11.51
C PRO A 258 -4.39 10.10 -12.93
N GLU A 259 -3.50 10.26 -13.93
CA GLU A 259 -3.86 10.11 -15.33
C GLU A 259 -3.25 8.86 -15.92
N ILE A 260 -4.10 7.99 -16.48
CA ILE A 260 -3.70 6.93 -17.40
C ILE A 260 -3.84 7.50 -18.82
N GLN A 261 -2.76 7.46 -19.58
CA GLN A 261 -2.65 8.20 -20.83
C GLN A 261 -3.68 7.78 -21.89
N TYR A 262 -3.97 6.46 -21.98
CA TYR A 262 -4.98 5.89 -22.86
C TYR A 262 -5.72 4.72 -22.20
N LEU A 263 -7.00 4.55 -22.56
CA LEU A 263 -7.82 3.45 -22.04
C LEU A 263 -7.21 2.06 -22.28
N ALA A 264 -6.54 1.87 -23.40
CA ALA A 264 -5.86 0.60 -23.71
C ALA A 264 -4.81 0.20 -22.66
N TYR A 265 -4.22 1.14 -21.93
CA TYR A 265 -3.20 0.87 -20.92
C TYR A 265 -3.76 0.69 -19.50
N LEU A 266 -5.06 0.93 -19.31
CA LEU A 266 -5.71 0.71 -18.01
C LEU A 266 -5.52 -0.73 -17.50
N HIS A 267 -5.46 -1.70 -18.41
CA HIS A 267 -5.24 -3.11 -18.04
C HIS A 267 -3.95 -3.37 -17.27
N ASN A 268 -2.91 -2.55 -17.51
CA ASN A 268 -1.65 -2.67 -16.77
C ASN A 268 -1.80 -2.33 -15.27
N ALA A 269 -2.82 -1.57 -14.91
CA ALA A 269 -3.11 -1.14 -13.54
C ALA A 269 -4.47 -1.62 -13.02
N ALA A 270 -5.10 -2.58 -13.69
CA ALA A 270 -6.42 -3.09 -13.31
C ALA A 270 -6.44 -3.68 -11.89
N ASP A 271 -5.34 -4.26 -11.45
CA ASP A 271 -5.23 -4.86 -10.12
C ASP A 271 -5.25 -3.80 -9.01
N GLN A 272 -4.61 -2.65 -9.20
CA GLN A 272 -4.67 -1.53 -8.25
C GLN A 272 -6.09 -0.98 -8.09
N ILE A 273 -6.89 -1.01 -9.15
CA ILE A 273 -8.31 -0.60 -9.07
C ILE A 273 -9.14 -1.68 -8.39
N ARG A 274 -9.01 -2.92 -8.84
CA ARG A 274 -9.84 -4.05 -8.38
C ARG A 274 -9.41 -4.54 -7.00
N GLY A 275 -8.10 -4.70 -6.77
CA GLY A 275 -7.54 -5.25 -5.54
C GLY A 275 -7.67 -4.28 -4.37
N GLU A 276 -7.16 -3.08 -4.50
CA GLU A 276 -7.11 -2.09 -3.41
C GLU A 276 -8.13 -0.97 -3.58
N GLY A 277 -8.20 -0.35 -4.75
CA GLY A 277 -9.03 0.83 -4.99
C GLY A 277 -10.50 0.61 -4.69
N ALA A 278 -11.05 -0.52 -5.13
CA ALA A 278 -12.44 -0.88 -4.92
C ALA A 278 -12.73 -1.51 -3.56
N THR A 279 -11.73 -2.11 -2.91
CA THR A 279 -11.95 -2.96 -1.72
C THR A 279 -11.43 -2.36 -0.42
N LEU A 280 -10.50 -1.40 -0.48
CA LEU A 280 -9.84 -0.83 0.71
C LEU A 280 -10.84 -0.38 1.78
N GLN A 281 -11.84 0.40 1.41
CA GLN A 281 -12.86 0.90 2.34
C GLN A 281 -13.73 -0.23 2.90
N PHE A 282 -14.03 -1.23 2.09
CA PHE A 282 -14.84 -2.38 2.49
C PHE A 282 -14.10 -3.23 3.54
N PHE A 283 -12.91 -3.72 3.22
CA PHE A 283 -12.14 -4.60 4.11
C PHE A 283 -11.60 -3.90 5.36
N SER A 284 -11.35 -2.61 5.30
CA SER A 284 -10.94 -1.83 6.47
C SER A 284 -12.11 -1.40 7.36
N ASN A 285 -13.32 -1.84 7.07
CA ASN A 285 -14.53 -1.35 7.75
C ASN A 285 -14.56 0.19 7.87
N ARG A 286 -14.25 0.88 6.76
CA ARG A 286 -14.21 2.35 6.63
C ARG A 286 -13.08 3.06 7.38
N GLN A 287 -12.13 2.33 7.95
CA GLN A 287 -10.97 2.96 8.59
C GLN A 287 -10.11 3.72 7.58
N TYR A 288 -10.04 3.22 6.34
CA TYR A 288 -9.32 3.86 5.25
C TYR A 288 -10.26 4.21 4.12
N ARG A 289 -10.09 5.42 3.59
CA ARG A 289 -10.81 5.93 2.42
C ARG A 289 -9.85 6.02 1.24
N ASN A 290 -10.41 5.98 0.04
CA ASN A 290 -9.66 6.12 -1.20
C ASN A 290 -10.25 7.26 -2.05
N PRO A 291 -9.97 8.52 -1.69
CA PRO A 291 -10.45 9.69 -2.43
C PRO A 291 -9.59 9.90 -3.67
N MET A 292 -9.86 9.17 -4.74
CA MET A 292 -9.07 9.20 -5.97
C MET A 292 -9.97 9.45 -7.17
N VAL A 293 -9.53 10.32 -8.08
CA VAL A 293 -10.19 10.55 -9.38
C VAL A 293 -9.26 10.08 -10.50
N VAL A 294 -9.50 8.88 -11.01
CA VAL A 294 -8.69 8.34 -12.13
C VAL A 294 -9.18 8.96 -13.45
N ARG A 295 -8.31 9.71 -14.10
CA ARG A 295 -8.58 10.26 -15.43
C ARG A 295 -7.96 9.37 -16.50
N ILE A 296 -8.77 8.98 -17.47
CA ILE A 296 -8.35 8.11 -18.59
C ILE A 296 -8.79 8.75 -19.90
N ALA A 297 -7.86 8.91 -20.84
CA ALA A 297 -8.23 9.35 -22.18
C ALA A 297 -8.74 8.16 -23.01
N GLY A 298 -9.96 8.28 -23.52
CA GLY A 298 -10.58 7.27 -24.39
C GLY A 298 -11.35 7.94 -25.51
N TYR A 299 -11.01 7.63 -26.76
CA TYR A 299 -11.61 8.24 -27.94
C TYR A 299 -12.20 7.16 -28.85
N GLY A 300 -13.51 7.10 -28.91
CA GLY A 300 -14.24 6.11 -29.73
C GLY A 300 -14.05 6.24 -31.24
N TYR A 301 -13.49 7.35 -31.70
CA TYR A 301 -13.16 7.57 -33.10
C TYR A 301 -11.73 7.18 -33.48
N GLN A 302 -10.87 6.95 -32.53
CA GLN A 302 -9.45 6.62 -32.77
C GLN A 302 -9.29 5.11 -32.89
N LYS A 303 -8.91 4.63 -34.09
CA LYS A 303 -8.64 3.20 -34.29
C LYS A 303 -7.40 2.79 -33.51
N GLY A 304 -7.52 1.77 -32.68
CA GLY A 304 -6.41 1.08 -31.99
C GLY A 304 -6.31 1.39 -30.51
N PHE A 305 -6.32 2.63 -30.06
CA PHE A 305 -6.08 3.01 -28.66
C PHE A 305 -7.26 3.72 -27.98
N GLY A 306 -8.39 3.74 -28.62
CA GLY A 306 -9.60 4.39 -28.12
C GLY A 306 -10.32 3.71 -26.96
#